data_38942a05cfae64a4121274bc95c8c15a
#
_entry.id   38942a05cfae64a4121274bc95c8c15a
#
_cell.length_a   1.000
_cell.length_b   1.000
_cell.length_c   1.000
_cell.angle_alpha   90.00
_cell.angle_beta   90.00
_cell.angle_gamma   90.00
#
_symmetry.space_group_name_H-M   'P 1'
#
loop_
_entity.id
_entity.type
_entity.pdbx_description
1 polymer ?
#
loop_
_entity_poly.entity_id
_entity_poly.type
_entity_poly.pdbx_seq_one_letter_code
_entity_poly.pdbx_strand_id
1 'polypeptide(L)'
;SHTFNNLDIFDVYKLEMTKGLKYKVDDKEYKLKKDKAKIKIKILGIKIPINRKFYKSIFGPTLKNKKGFYSIRTPILHSINALEQWWKMGKTKNFNEFYSVLKMNGLTGVNIAYADKYDTIFYMSGGLIPKREEGYNWKGIVPGNTKKTLWTEIYDIKDLPQVIQPKSGYIYNANHSPFKSTSDEENPNPNNFNSDMGFELFDNNRSIRLKKLIDEKDKVSYEDFKKIKYDNSYPEKFX
;
A
#
# COMPACT_ATOMS: atom_id res chain seq x y z
N SER A 1 11.49 -10.37 6.50
CA SER A 1 10.25 -10.12 7.24
C SER A 1 9.43 -9.04 6.54
N HIS A 2 8.11 -9.02 6.79
CA HIS A 2 7.23 -7.99 6.24
C HIS A 2 6.12 -7.70 7.24
N THR A 3 5.63 -6.44 7.19
CA THR A 3 4.50 -5.98 7.99
C THR A 3 3.58 -5.14 7.11
N PHE A 4 2.42 -4.81 7.61
CA PHE A 4 1.43 -4.00 6.89
C PHE A 4 1.80 -2.51 6.93
N ASN A 5 1.48 -1.78 5.86
CA ASN A 5 1.47 -0.31 5.85
C ASN A 5 0.12 0.21 5.38
N ASN A 6 -0.17 1.48 5.66
CA ASN A 6 -1.45 2.14 5.36
C ASN A 6 -1.33 3.06 4.15
N LEU A 7 -1.10 2.47 2.97
CA LEU A 7 -1.00 3.25 1.74
C LEU A 7 -2.36 3.64 1.21
N ASP A 8 -2.43 4.82 0.63
CA ASP A 8 -3.62 5.29 -0.09
C ASP A 8 -3.59 4.76 -1.53
N ILE A 9 -4.19 3.58 -1.73
CA ILE A 9 -4.18 2.88 -3.03
C ILE A 9 -5.58 2.61 -3.57
N PHE A 10 -6.60 3.27 -3.03
CA PHE A 10 -7.99 3.10 -3.45
C PHE A 10 -8.57 4.46 -3.86
N ASP A 11 -9.02 4.55 -5.10
CA ASP A 11 -9.63 5.78 -5.62
C ASP A 11 -11.10 5.56 -5.94
N VAL A 12 -11.92 6.54 -5.61
CA VAL A 12 -13.37 6.51 -5.84
C VAL A 12 -13.74 7.59 -6.84
N TYR A 13 -14.37 7.20 -7.94
CA TYR A 13 -14.74 8.06 -9.04
C TYR A 13 -16.25 8.25 -9.09
N LYS A 14 -16.72 9.50 -9.09
CA LYS A 14 -18.13 9.79 -9.32
C LYS A 14 -18.37 9.91 -10.82
N LEU A 15 -19.19 9.01 -11.39
CA LEU A 15 -19.46 9.00 -12.81
C LEU A 15 -20.52 10.05 -13.20
N GLU A 16 -20.28 10.75 -14.30
CA GLU A 16 -21.26 11.67 -14.90
C GLU A 16 -22.18 10.88 -15.81
N MET A 17 -23.33 10.47 -15.25
CA MET A 17 -24.29 9.63 -15.96
C MET A 17 -25.10 10.44 -16.97
N THR A 18 -25.33 9.83 -18.14
CA THR A 18 -26.24 10.32 -19.17
C THR A 18 -27.48 9.40 -19.23
N LYS A 19 -28.17 9.30 -20.36
CA LYS A 19 -29.40 8.47 -20.47
C LYS A 19 -29.08 6.97 -20.36
N GLY A 20 -29.91 6.26 -19.66
CA GLY A 20 -29.76 4.81 -19.48
C GLY A 20 -28.59 4.44 -18.57
N LEU A 21 -27.75 3.54 -19.02
CA LEU A 21 -26.53 3.11 -18.32
C LEU A 21 -25.29 3.63 -19.04
N LYS A 22 -25.37 4.86 -19.57
CA LYS A 22 -24.23 5.52 -20.19
C LYS A 22 -23.67 6.59 -19.27
N TYR A 23 -22.39 6.91 -19.43
CA TYR A 23 -21.68 7.96 -18.69
C TYR A 23 -20.68 8.65 -19.61
N LYS A 24 -20.41 9.91 -19.33
CA LYS A 24 -19.50 10.74 -20.14
C LYS A 24 -18.09 10.68 -19.58
N VAL A 25 -17.09 10.61 -20.45
CA VAL A 25 -15.66 10.81 -20.10
C VAL A 25 -15.05 11.64 -21.23
N ASP A 26 -14.63 12.84 -20.89
CA ASP A 26 -14.20 13.88 -21.84
C ASP A 26 -15.34 14.07 -22.87
N ASP A 27 -15.07 13.95 -24.16
CA ASP A 27 -16.05 14.14 -25.22
C ASP A 27 -16.74 12.84 -25.67
N LYS A 28 -16.53 11.73 -24.94
CA LYS A 28 -17.06 10.42 -25.34
C LYS A 28 -18.05 9.84 -24.34
N GLU A 29 -19.05 9.15 -24.85
CA GLU A 29 -19.97 8.36 -24.03
C GLU A 29 -19.50 6.92 -23.96
N TYR A 30 -19.52 6.36 -22.76
CA TYR A 30 -19.23 4.95 -22.48
C TYR A 30 -20.46 4.30 -21.86
N LYS A 31 -20.64 3.02 -22.13
CA LYS A 31 -21.73 2.24 -21.54
C LYS A 31 -21.21 1.43 -20.35
N LEU A 32 -21.90 1.49 -19.22
CA LEU A 32 -21.61 0.62 -18.09
C LEU A 32 -21.86 -0.83 -18.48
N LYS A 33 -20.87 -1.68 -18.27
CA LYS A 33 -21.09 -3.13 -18.35
C LYS A 33 -21.90 -3.53 -17.12
N LYS A 34 -22.94 -4.33 -17.34
CA LYS A 34 -23.84 -4.79 -16.28
C LYS A 34 -23.73 -6.31 -16.18
N ASP A 35 -23.52 -6.78 -14.99
CA ASP A 35 -23.44 -8.21 -14.72
C ASP A 35 -24.34 -8.56 -13.54
N LYS A 36 -24.60 -9.85 -13.34
CA LYS A 36 -25.42 -10.35 -12.24
C LYS A 36 -24.66 -11.47 -11.52
N ALA A 37 -24.72 -11.46 -10.20
CA ALA A 37 -24.23 -12.57 -9.40
C ALA A 37 -25.37 -13.08 -8.52
N LYS A 38 -25.45 -14.39 -8.39
CA LYS A 38 -26.40 -15.05 -7.53
C LYS A 38 -25.71 -15.31 -6.20
N ILE A 39 -26.14 -14.61 -5.15
CA ILE A 39 -25.60 -14.73 -3.81
C ILE A 39 -26.59 -15.50 -2.96
N LYS A 40 -26.13 -16.51 -2.24
CA LYS A 40 -26.99 -17.26 -1.32
C LYS A 40 -26.82 -16.69 0.08
N ILE A 41 -27.90 -16.19 0.66
CA ILE A 41 -27.91 -15.68 2.03
C ILE A 41 -28.60 -16.73 2.91
N LYS A 42 -28.00 -17.09 4.03
CA LYS A 42 -28.57 -18.03 5.00
C LYS A 42 -29.36 -17.22 6.04
N ILE A 43 -30.68 -17.44 6.09
CA ILE A 43 -31.57 -16.82 7.06
C ILE A 43 -32.33 -17.95 7.77
N LEU A 44 -32.21 -18.02 9.08
CA LEU A 44 -32.86 -19.07 9.92
C LEU A 44 -32.60 -20.47 9.35
N GLY A 45 -31.37 -20.76 8.94
CA GLY A 45 -31.01 -22.07 8.42
C GLY A 45 -31.29 -22.28 6.92
N ILE A 46 -32.14 -21.46 6.30
CA ILE A 46 -32.57 -21.61 4.90
C ILE A 46 -31.69 -20.75 3.99
N LYS A 47 -31.21 -21.33 2.88
CA LYS A 47 -30.39 -20.62 1.88
C LYS A 47 -31.31 -19.97 0.83
N ILE A 48 -31.42 -18.65 0.88
CA ILE A 48 -32.25 -17.86 -0.04
C ILE A 48 -31.34 -17.24 -1.12
N PRO A 49 -31.58 -17.56 -2.41
CA PRO A 49 -30.80 -16.95 -3.48
C PRO A 49 -31.26 -15.51 -3.77
N ILE A 50 -30.32 -14.58 -3.79
CA ILE A 50 -30.58 -13.17 -4.13
C ILE A 50 -29.72 -12.80 -5.34
N ASN A 51 -30.36 -12.22 -6.37
CA ASN A 51 -29.67 -11.73 -7.55
C ASN A 51 -29.18 -10.30 -7.30
N ARG A 52 -27.88 -10.08 -7.35
CA ARG A 52 -27.28 -8.75 -7.24
C ARG A 52 -26.75 -8.30 -8.59
N LYS A 53 -27.06 -7.06 -8.95
CA LYS A 53 -26.54 -6.42 -10.15
C LYS A 53 -25.22 -5.74 -9.83
N PHE A 54 -24.24 -5.94 -10.68
CA PHE A 54 -22.93 -5.31 -10.59
C PHE A 54 -22.70 -4.53 -11.87
N TYR A 55 -21.95 -3.46 -11.75
CA TYR A 55 -21.62 -2.61 -12.88
C TYR A 55 -20.10 -2.48 -12.97
N LYS A 56 -19.60 -2.18 -14.17
CA LYS A 56 -18.18 -1.90 -14.39
C LYS A 56 -18.05 -0.78 -15.41
N SER A 57 -17.25 0.22 -15.08
CA SER A 57 -16.86 1.32 -15.96
C SER A 57 -15.40 1.13 -16.40
N ILE A 58 -14.87 2.08 -17.17
CA ILE A 58 -13.44 2.11 -17.50
C ILE A 58 -12.58 2.37 -16.26
N PHE A 59 -13.14 2.97 -15.21
CA PHE A 59 -12.43 3.24 -13.94
C PHE A 59 -12.37 2.00 -13.05
N GLY A 60 -13.31 1.04 -13.21
CA GLY A 60 -13.31 -0.20 -12.40
C GLY A 60 -14.70 -0.67 -12.01
N PRO A 61 -14.80 -1.58 -11.04
CA PRO A 61 -16.07 -2.00 -10.46
C PRO A 61 -16.87 -0.79 -9.99
N THR A 62 -18.17 -0.79 -10.24
CA THR A 62 -19.01 0.38 -10.04
C THR A 62 -20.22 0.03 -9.20
N LEU A 63 -20.46 0.82 -8.17
CA LEU A 63 -21.59 0.70 -7.26
C LEU A 63 -22.62 1.78 -7.58
N LYS A 64 -23.90 1.43 -7.44
CA LYS A 64 -25.01 2.39 -7.56
C LYS A 64 -25.59 2.62 -6.16
N ASN A 65 -25.74 3.89 -5.79
CA ASN A 65 -26.47 4.27 -4.57
C ASN A 65 -27.47 5.40 -4.90
N LYS A 66 -28.10 5.97 -3.88
CA LYS A 66 -29.10 7.06 -4.05
C LYS A 66 -28.50 8.33 -4.65
N LYS A 67 -27.17 8.54 -4.50
CA LYS A 67 -26.47 9.75 -4.96
C LYS A 67 -25.81 9.57 -6.34
N GLY A 68 -25.91 8.38 -6.96
CA GLY A 68 -25.34 8.14 -8.28
C GLY A 68 -24.55 6.85 -8.42
N PHE A 69 -23.64 6.85 -9.39
CA PHE A 69 -22.76 5.72 -9.69
C PHE A 69 -21.32 6.09 -9.32
N TYR A 70 -20.67 5.19 -8.59
CA TYR A 70 -19.31 5.39 -8.08
C TYR A 70 -18.46 4.19 -8.45
N SER A 71 -17.35 4.43 -9.16
CA SER A 71 -16.40 3.38 -9.52
C SER A 71 -15.26 3.36 -8.53
N ILE A 72 -14.73 2.18 -8.29
CA ILE A 72 -13.56 1.98 -7.41
C ILE A 72 -12.40 1.50 -8.28
N ARG A 73 -11.23 2.10 -8.09
CA ARG A 73 -10.02 1.68 -8.76
C ARG A 73 -8.92 1.45 -7.73
N THR A 74 -8.21 0.34 -7.88
CA THR A 74 -7.06 0.00 -7.05
C THR A 74 -6.16 -0.91 -7.88
N PRO A 75 -4.84 -0.79 -7.76
CA PRO A 75 -3.92 -1.65 -8.52
C PRO A 75 -4.04 -3.13 -8.11
N ILE A 76 -4.54 -3.42 -6.92
CA ILE A 76 -4.76 -4.81 -6.48
C ILE A 76 -5.63 -5.59 -7.48
N LEU A 77 -6.60 -4.93 -8.10
CA LEU A 77 -7.50 -5.59 -9.06
C LEU A 77 -6.80 -6.02 -10.36
N HIS A 78 -5.56 -5.58 -10.57
CA HIS A 78 -4.80 -5.82 -11.79
C HIS A 78 -3.55 -6.67 -11.56
N SER A 79 -3.28 -7.07 -10.30
CA SER A 79 -2.11 -7.87 -9.96
C SER A 79 -2.50 -9.25 -9.44
N ILE A 80 -2.00 -10.29 -10.10
CA ILE A 80 -2.15 -11.68 -9.65
C ILE A 80 -0.82 -12.25 -9.18
N ASN A 81 0.23 -11.44 -9.18
CA ASN A 81 1.61 -11.88 -8.98
C ASN A 81 2.01 -11.97 -7.50
N ALA A 82 1.15 -11.55 -6.57
CA ALA A 82 1.49 -11.45 -5.15
C ALA A 82 1.97 -12.79 -4.57
N LEU A 83 1.25 -13.87 -4.82
CA LEU A 83 1.60 -15.19 -4.29
C LEU A 83 2.89 -15.72 -4.91
N GLU A 84 3.08 -15.50 -6.21
CA GLU A 84 4.29 -15.91 -6.91
C GLU A 84 5.50 -15.14 -6.38
N GLN A 85 5.37 -13.82 -6.25
CA GLN A 85 6.43 -12.97 -5.69
C GLN A 85 6.81 -13.42 -4.29
N TRP A 86 5.80 -13.63 -3.44
CA TRP A 86 6.00 -14.08 -2.05
C TRP A 86 6.79 -15.39 -2.00
N TRP A 87 6.35 -16.36 -2.83
CA TRP A 87 7.02 -17.67 -2.91
C TRP A 87 8.47 -17.54 -3.39
N LYS A 88 8.68 -16.72 -4.45
CA LYS A 88 10.02 -16.49 -4.99
C LYS A 88 10.94 -15.80 -3.99
N MET A 89 10.44 -14.82 -3.23
CA MET A 89 11.20 -14.14 -2.19
C MET A 89 11.79 -15.14 -1.16
N GLY A 90 11.01 -16.16 -0.81
CA GLY A 90 11.46 -17.21 0.11
C GLY A 90 12.51 -18.18 -0.48
N LYS A 91 12.79 -18.09 -1.76
CA LYS A 91 13.77 -18.96 -2.45
C LYS A 91 15.10 -18.25 -2.73
N THR A 92 15.17 -16.95 -2.53
CA THR A 92 16.37 -16.16 -2.82
C THR A 92 17.50 -16.48 -1.84
N LYS A 93 18.73 -16.41 -2.33
CA LYS A 93 19.94 -16.76 -1.56
C LYS A 93 20.77 -15.56 -1.14
N ASN A 94 20.49 -14.38 -1.70
CA ASN A 94 21.23 -13.14 -1.46
C ASN A 94 20.37 -11.93 -1.82
N PHE A 95 20.84 -10.74 -1.46
CA PHE A 95 20.12 -9.49 -1.67
C PHE A 95 19.82 -9.21 -3.15
N ASN A 96 20.75 -9.47 -4.04
CA ASN A 96 20.54 -9.18 -5.47
C ASN A 96 19.38 -9.99 -6.03
N GLU A 97 19.31 -11.29 -5.69
CA GLU A 97 18.18 -12.14 -6.08
C GLU A 97 16.88 -11.64 -5.44
N PHE A 98 16.92 -11.30 -4.15
CA PHE A 98 15.75 -10.82 -3.42
C PHE A 98 15.22 -9.53 -4.06
N TYR A 99 16.09 -8.55 -4.31
CA TYR A 99 15.73 -7.28 -4.92
C TYR A 99 15.19 -7.48 -6.35
N SER A 100 15.76 -8.42 -7.10
CA SER A 100 15.25 -8.77 -8.42
C SER A 100 13.81 -9.30 -8.36
N VAL A 101 13.49 -10.12 -7.35
CA VAL A 101 12.12 -10.61 -7.16
C VAL A 101 11.19 -9.47 -6.75
N LEU A 102 11.67 -8.49 -5.94
CA LEU A 102 10.84 -7.33 -5.56
C LEU A 102 10.38 -6.55 -6.80
N LYS A 103 11.16 -6.53 -7.89
CA LYS A 103 10.80 -5.85 -9.15
C LYS A 103 9.55 -6.42 -9.82
N MET A 104 9.09 -7.61 -9.41
CA MET A 104 7.78 -8.13 -9.85
C MET A 104 6.64 -7.21 -9.42
N ASN A 105 6.85 -6.46 -8.34
CA ASN A 105 5.93 -5.45 -7.81
C ASN A 105 4.49 -5.95 -7.73
N GLY A 106 4.31 -7.15 -7.18
CA GLY A 106 3.00 -7.78 -7.04
C GLY A 106 2.37 -7.60 -5.66
N LEU A 107 3.20 -7.29 -4.65
CA LEU A 107 2.73 -7.06 -3.28
C LEU A 107 2.33 -5.61 -3.10
N THR A 108 1.35 -5.36 -2.26
CA THR A 108 0.89 -4.01 -1.96
C THR A 108 0.64 -3.84 -0.48
N GLY A 109 0.85 -2.61 0.02
CA GLY A 109 0.58 -2.29 1.41
C GLY A 109 1.52 -2.97 2.38
N VAL A 110 2.81 -3.12 2.03
CA VAL A 110 3.76 -3.85 2.87
C VAL A 110 5.02 -3.04 3.17
N ASN A 111 5.51 -3.22 4.38
CA ASN A 111 6.88 -2.88 4.76
C ASN A 111 7.68 -4.18 4.67
N ILE A 112 8.83 -4.12 4.06
CA ILE A 112 9.70 -5.29 3.87
C ILE A 112 11.04 -5.01 4.56
N ALA A 113 11.43 -5.88 5.48
CA ALA A 113 12.75 -5.87 6.10
C ALA A 113 13.50 -7.14 5.68
N TYR A 114 14.72 -6.97 5.24
CA TYR A 114 15.60 -8.05 4.77
C TYR A 114 16.93 -8.00 5.52
N ALA A 115 17.47 -9.17 5.80
CA ALA A 115 18.83 -9.33 6.27
C ALA A 115 19.36 -10.68 5.78
N ASP A 116 20.65 -10.77 5.50
CA ASP A 116 21.26 -12.02 5.07
C ASP A 116 22.61 -12.27 5.76
N LYS A 117 23.19 -13.45 5.51
CA LYS A 117 24.45 -13.88 6.10
C LYS A 117 25.67 -13.14 5.53
N TYR A 118 25.47 -12.27 4.56
CA TYR A 118 26.52 -11.45 3.96
C TYR A 118 26.51 -10.02 4.52
N ASP A 119 25.86 -9.85 5.67
CA ASP A 119 25.71 -8.59 6.41
C ASP A 119 24.92 -7.51 5.64
N THR A 120 24.12 -7.91 4.67
CA THR A 120 23.25 -6.96 3.95
C THR A 120 21.95 -6.78 4.71
N ILE A 121 21.60 -5.53 5.01
CA ILE A 121 20.28 -5.19 5.57
C ILE A 121 19.59 -4.21 4.64
N PHE A 122 18.25 -4.33 4.56
CA PHE A 122 17.45 -3.51 3.65
C PHE A 122 16.04 -3.36 4.21
N TYR A 123 15.49 -2.17 4.00
CA TYR A 123 14.10 -1.85 4.31
C TYR A 123 13.46 -1.17 3.11
N MET A 124 12.19 -1.48 2.85
CA MET A 124 11.37 -0.80 1.86
C MET A 124 9.93 -0.73 2.36
N SER A 125 9.29 0.42 2.14
CA SER A 125 7.85 0.56 2.36
C SER A 125 7.17 0.83 1.03
N GLY A 126 6.11 0.08 0.72
CA GLY A 126 5.40 0.35 -0.51
C GLY A 126 4.67 -0.82 -1.11
N GLY A 127 4.83 -0.93 -2.41
CA GLY A 127 4.15 -1.89 -3.26
C GLY A 127 3.43 -1.19 -4.40
N LEU A 128 2.30 -1.72 -4.80
CA LEU A 128 1.52 -1.21 -5.95
C LEU A 128 0.92 0.17 -5.63
N ILE A 129 1.65 1.25 -5.91
CA ILE A 129 1.18 2.63 -5.67
C ILE A 129 0.89 3.28 -7.04
N PRO A 130 -0.34 3.78 -7.27
CA PRO A 130 -0.68 4.41 -8.55
C PRO A 130 0.01 5.75 -8.75
N LYS A 131 0.42 6.04 -9.99
CA LYS A 131 0.89 7.37 -10.39
C LYS A 131 -0.34 8.20 -10.73
N ARG A 132 -0.65 9.14 -9.88
CA ARG A 132 -1.85 9.97 -9.99
C ARG A 132 -1.52 11.33 -10.61
N GLU A 133 -2.47 11.87 -11.37
CA GLU A 133 -2.38 13.20 -11.95
C GLU A 133 -2.50 14.26 -10.84
N GLU A 134 -1.65 15.26 -10.89
CA GLU A 134 -1.66 16.38 -9.93
C GLU A 134 -2.93 17.23 -10.07
N GLY A 135 -3.26 17.96 -9.00
CA GLY A 135 -4.39 18.90 -8.99
C GLY A 135 -5.72 18.30 -8.58
N TYR A 136 -5.77 17.03 -8.17
CA TYR A 136 -6.98 16.36 -7.66
C TYR A 136 -6.81 15.96 -6.19
N ASN A 137 -7.91 16.01 -5.44
CA ASN A 137 -7.91 15.51 -4.06
C ASN A 137 -8.13 13.98 -4.06
N TRP A 138 -7.05 13.23 -4.10
CA TRP A 138 -7.11 11.76 -4.19
C TRP A 138 -7.59 11.09 -2.90
N LYS A 139 -7.58 11.81 -1.77
CA LYS A 139 -8.16 11.32 -0.51
C LYS A 139 -9.69 11.38 -0.51
N GLY A 140 -10.28 11.99 -1.53
CA GLY A 140 -11.73 12.14 -1.66
C GLY A 140 -12.31 11.38 -2.84
N ILE A 141 -13.43 11.88 -3.31
CA ILE A 141 -14.08 11.36 -4.52
C ILE A 141 -13.64 12.22 -5.70
N VAL A 142 -13.00 11.59 -6.67
CA VAL A 142 -12.49 12.30 -7.84
C VAL A 142 -13.46 12.24 -9.03
N PRO A 143 -13.37 13.18 -9.98
CA PRO A 143 -14.22 13.16 -11.17
C PRO A 143 -14.04 11.87 -11.98
N GLY A 144 -15.13 11.22 -12.33
CA GLY A 144 -15.17 10.07 -13.23
C GLY A 144 -15.67 10.45 -14.62
N ASN A 145 -15.40 11.70 -15.03
CA ASN A 145 -15.81 12.24 -16.33
C ASN A 145 -14.62 12.73 -17.17
N THR A 146 -13.40 12.41 -16.74
CA THR A 146 -12.20 12.75 -17.51
C THR A 146 -11.17 11.62 -17.40
N LYS A 147 -10.38 11.44 -18.46
CA LYS A 147 -9.28 10.48 -18.48
C LYS A 147 -8.08 10.95 -17.65
N LYS A 148 -8.00 12.24 -17.33
CA LYS A 148 -6.89 12.75 -16.48
C LYS A 148 -6.85 12.05 -15.11
N THR A 149 -8.01 11.67 -14.58
CA THR A 149 -8.07 10.94 -13.31
C THR A 149 -7.93 9.43 -13.47
N LEU A 150 -7.87 8.92 -14.70
CA LEU A 150 -7.75 7.48 -14.97
C LEU A 150 -6.28 7.08 -15.03
N TRP A 151 -5.64 6.91 -13.86
CA TRP A 151 -4.25 6.45 -13.83
C TRP A 151 -4.14 5.03 -14.42
N THR A 152 -3.05 4.78 -15.14
CA THR A 152 -2.75 3.49 -15.77
C THR A 152 -1.38 2.95 -15.39
N GLU A 153 -0.57 3.76 -14.69
CA GLU A 153 0.78 3.42 -14.29
C GLU A 153 0.88 3.33 -12.77
N ILE A 154 1.86 2.56 -12.32
CA ILE A 154 2.24 2.44 -10.91
C ILE A 154 3.73 2.78 -10.78
N TYR A 155 4.15 3.19 -9.59
CA TYR A 155 5.55 3.48 -9.30
C TYR A 155 6.37 2.19 -9.32
N ASP A 156 7.58 2.27 -9.87
CA ASP A 156 8.56 1.18 -9.73
C ASP A 156 9.05 1.10 -8.29
N ILE A 157 9.48 -0.07 -7.86
CA ILE A 157 9.98 -0.26 -6.48
C ILE A 157 11.17 0.66 -6.17
N LYS A 158 12.00 0.98 -7.17
CA LYS A 158 13.15 1.88 -6.99
C LYS A 158 12.75 3.31 -6.62
N ASP A 159 11.49 3.69 -6.92
CA ASP A 159 10.95 5.03 -6.67
C ASP A 159 10.23 5.10 -5.30
N LEU A 160 10.24 4.00 -4.52
CA LEU A 160 9.59 3.93 -3.21
C LEU A 160 10.60 4.14 -2.09
N PRO A 161 10.16 4.55 -0.89
CA PRO A 161 11.09 4.74 0.22
C PRO A 161 11.85 3.45 0.58
N GLN A 162 13.17 3.53 0.55
CA GLN A 162 14.07 2.40 0.79
C GLN A 162 15.26 2.85 1.63
N VAL A 163 15.76 1.93 2.45
CA VAL A 163 17.04 2.03 3.15
C VAL A 163 17.85 0.80 2.76
N ILE A 164 19.03 1.01 2.19
CA ILE A 164 19.90 -0.07 1.74
C ILE A 164 21.24 0.10 2.46
N GLN A 165 21.61 -0.87 3.30
CA GLN A 165 22.90 -0.95 3.96
C GLN A 165 23.27 0.36 4.66
N PRO A 166 22.47 0.84 5.64
CA PRO A 166 22.79 2.08 6.35
C PRO A 166 24.06 1.89 7.19
N LYS A 167 24.87 2.93 7.29
CA LYS A 167 26.13 2.92 8.07
C LYS A 167 25.87 2.70 9.55
N SER A 168 24.70 3.12 10.04
CA SER A 168 24.26 2.90 11.42
C SER A 168 24.10 1.42 11.77
N GLY A 169 24.03 0.54 10.75
CA GLY A 169 23.99 -0.91 10.94
C GLY A 169 22.64 -1.47 11.37
N TYR A 170 21.58 -0.68 11.34
CA TYR A 170 20.26 -1.17 11.74
C TYR A 170 19.14 -0.62 10.86
N ILE A 171 18.06 -1.37 10.84
CA ILE A 171 16.76 -0.95 10.32
C ILE A 171 15.70 -1.38 11.34
N TYR A 172 14.62 -0.63 11.43
CA TYR A 172 13.51 -1.02 12.31
C TYR A 172 12.15 -0.61 11.72
N ASN A 173 11.12 -1.31 12.14
CA ASN A 173 9.76 -0.96 11.73
C ASN A 173 8.73 -1.41 12.78
N ALA A 174 7.87 -0.46 13.15
CA ALA A 174 6.73 -0.68 14.04
C ALA A 174 5.43 -0.22 13.37
N ASN A 175 5.33 -0.38 12.05
CA ASN A 175 4.24 0.13 11.20
C ASN A 175 4.09 1.66 11.33
N HIS A 176 5.22 2.35 11.28
CA HIS A 176 5.31 3.82 11.34
C HIS A 176 5.88 4.35 10.02
N SER A 177 6.16 5.64 9.97
CA SER A 177 6.69 6.33 8.81
C SER A 177 7.90 5.61 8.19
N PRO A 178 7.93 5.38 6.87
CA PRO A 178 9.12 4.82 6.23
C PRO A 178 10.31 5.79 6.21
N PHE A 179 10.07 7.03 6.57
CA PHE A 179 11.09 8.08 6.64
C PHE A 179 11.76 8.13 8.01
N LYS A 180 11.55 7.09 8.84
CA LYS A 180 12.07 6.94 10.19
C LYS A 180 12.41 5.47 10.48
N SER A 181 13.12 4.83 9.55
CA SER A 181 13.34 3.37 9.59
C SER A 181 14.79 2.98 9.92
N THR A 182 15.67 3.97 10.15
CA THR A 182 17.06 3.82 10.52
C THR A 182 17.51 5.07 11.30
N SER A 183 18.80 5.38 11.34
CA SER A 183 19.29 6.62 11.95
C SER A 183 18.74 7.84 11.21
N ASP A 184 18.63 8.95 11.91
CA ASP A 184 17.96 10.15 11.38
C ASP A 184 18.61 10.67 10.09
N GLU A 185 19.96 10.59 10.00
CA GLU A 185 20.73 11.07 8.85
C GLU A 185 20.63 10.17 7.61
N GLU A 186 20.20 8.92 7.79
CA GLU A 186 20.20 7.92 6.71
C GLU A 186 18.78 7.60 6.21
N ASN A 187 17.78 8.19 6.82
CA ASN A 187 16.40 8.00 6.41
C ASN A 187 16.13 8.67 5.04
N PRO A 188 15.26 8.08 4.21
CA PRO A 188 14.85 8.74 2.98
C PRO A 188 14.19 10.09 3.29
N ASN A 189 14.53 11.13 2.52
CA ASN A 189 13.92 12.45 2.69
C ASN A 189 12.49 12.42 2.11
N PRO A 190 11.45 12.70 2.93
CA PRO A 190 10.05 12.66 2.45
C PRO A 190 9.79 13.63 1.28
N ASN A 191 10.55 14.73 1.18
CA ASN A 191 10.37 15.72 0.10
C ASN A 191 10.74 15.15 -1.29
N ASN A 192 11.42 14.00 -1.33
CA ASN A 192 11.75 13.35 -2.61
C ASN A 192 10.63 12.45 -3.13
N PHE A 193 9.50 12.37 -2.42
CA PHE A 193 8.39 11.47 -2.76
C PHE A 193 7.10 12.27 -2.92
N ASN A 194 6.32 11.91 -3.92
CA ASN A 194 5.04 12.56 -4.15
C ASN A 194 4.10 12.28 -2.97
N SER A 195 3.50 13.34 -2.42
CA SER A 195 2.59 13.24 -1.27
C SER A 195 1.37 12.34 -1.55
N ASP A 196 0.98 12.20 -2.83
CA ASP A 196 -0.14 11.35 -3.24
C ASP A 196 0.16 9.85 -3.10
N MET A 197 1.42 9.47 -2.82
CA MET A 197 1.76 8.09 -2.45
C MET A 197 1.12 7.69 -1.11
N GLY A 198 0.79 8.66 -0.25
CA GLY A 198 0.03 8.43 0.97
C GLY A 198 0.84 7.87 2.14
N PHE A 199 2.17 8.04 2.13
CA PHE A 199 3.01 7.60 3.26
C PHE A 199 2.80 8.48 4.48
N GLU A 200 2.72 7.85 5.64
CA GLU A 200 2.69 8.56 6.92
C GLU A 200 4.04 9.22 7.20
N LEU A 201 4.02 10.39 7.84
CA LEU A 201 5.23 11.18 8.12
C LEU A 201 5.60 11.18 9.62
N PHE A 202 4.83 10.49 10.45
CA PHE A 202 4.96 10.56 11.90
C PHE A 202 5.24 9.19 12.53
N ASP A 203 5.73 9.26 13.75
CA ASP A 203 5.96 8.09 14.59
C ASP A 203 4.66 7.67 15.30
N ASN A 204 4.66 6.44 15.77
CA ASN A 204 3.67 5.96 16.72
C ASN A 204 4.38 5.60 18.04
N ASN A 205 3.61 5.33 19.09
CA ASN A 205 4.18 5.05 20.41
C ASN A 205 5.19 3.88 20.41
N ARG A 206 4.94 2.85 19.58
CA ARG A 206 5.84 1.71 19.46
C ARG A 206 7.17 2.11 18.80
N SER A 207 7.13 2.93 17.76
CA SER A 207 8.35 3.35 17.07
C SER A 207 9.20 4.26 17.92
N ILE A 208 8.57 5.20 18.66
CA ILE A 208 9.26 6.09 19.60
C ILE A 208 9.99 5.27 20.66
N ARG A 209 9.28 4.30 21.27
CA ARG A 209 9.86 3.44 22.30
C ARG A 209 11.01 2.58 21.74
N LEU A 210 10.76 1.96 20.55
CA LEU A 210 11.76 1.10 19.91
C LEU A 210 13.02 1.89 19.55
N LYS A 211 12.87 3.09 18.98
CA LYS A 211 14.01 3.95 18.63
C LYS A 211 14.84 4.30 19.87
N LYS A 212 14.16 4.69 20.97
CA LYS A 212 14.84 4.99 22.25
C LYS A 212 15.68 3.79 22.71
N LEU A 213 15.11 2.58 22.69
CA LEU A 213 15.82 1.39 23.16
C LEU A 213 17.04 1.03 22.28
N ILE A 214 16.94 1.31 20.98
CA ILE A 214 18.06 1.11 20.05
C ILE A 214 19.16 2.15 20.33
N ASP A 215 18.78 3.41 20.48
CA ASP A 215 19.73 4.53 20.67
C ASP A 215 20.48 4.45 22.01
N GLU A 216 19.94 3.75 23.00
CA GLU A 216 20.61 3.55 24.31
C GLU A 216 21.81 2.60 24.19
N LYS A 217 22.05 2.03 23.01
CA LYS A 217 23.06 0.97 22.81
C LYS A 217 24.00 1.29 21.65
N ASP A 218 25.28 1.28 21.88
CA ASP A 218 26.28 1.36 20.80
C ASP A 218 26.27 0.09 19.94
N LYS A 219 26.01 -1.05 20.56
CA LYS A 219 25.84 -2.34 19.90
C LYS A 219 24.76 -3.13 20.59
N VAL A 220 23.92 -3.77 19.81
CA VAL A 220 22.80 -4.56 20.31
C VAL A 220 23.21 -6.04 20.32
N SER A 221 23.42 -6.60 21.51
CA SER A 221 23.66 -8.03 21.68
C SER A 221 22.37 -8.82 21.45
N TYR A 222 22.49 -10.15 21.31
CA TYR A 222 21.31 -11.02 21.19
C TYR A 222 20.38 -10.89 22.40
N GLU A 223 20.96 -10.76 23.60
CA GLU A 223 20.16 -10.60 24.82
C GLU A 223 19.46 -9.22 24.87
N ASP A 224 20.14 -8.16 24.41
CA ASP A 224 19.52 -6.84 24.27
C ASP A 224 18.37 -6.90 23.26
N PHE A 225 18.60 -7.54 22.11
CA PHE A 225 17.56 -7.71 21.07
C PHE A 225 16.32 -8.39 21.65
N LYS A 226 16.50 -9.45 22.47
CA LYS A 226 15.36 -10.11 23.11
C LYS A 226 14.62 -9.17 24.06
N LYS A 227 15.38 -8.40 24.88
CA LYS A 227 14.76 -7.41 25.79
C LYS A 227 13.96 -6.37 25.01
N ILE A 228 14.54 -5.83 23.94
CA ILE A 228 13.88 -4.86 23.07
C ILE A 228 12.61 -5.47 22.46
N LYS A 229 12.70 -6.68 21.92
CA LYS A 229 11.57 -7.36 21.28
C LYS A 229 10.38 -7.56 22.21
N TYR A 230 10.65 -7.84 23.48
CA TYR A 230 9.59 -8.14 24.46
C TYR A 230 9.26 -6.96 25.37
N ASP A 231 9.85 -5.77 25.12
CA ASP A 231 9.51 -4.57 25.88
C ASP A 231 8.06 -4.18 25.58
N ASN A 232 7.26 -4.01 26.61
CA ASN A 232 5.86 -3.63 26.51
C ASN A 232 5.58 -2.30 27.22
N SER A 233 6.63 -1.53 27.49
CA SER A 233 6.51 -0.22 28.13
C SER A 233 6.05 0.84 27.13
N TYR A 234 5.33 1.81 27.60
CA TYR A 234 4.99 2.99 26.80
C TYR A 234 6.17 3.98 26.82
N PRO A 235 6.28 4.84 25.80
CA PRO A 235 7.22 5.97 25.88
C PRO A 235 6.81 6.94 27.00
N GLU A 236 7.77 7.68 27.52
CA GLU A 236 7.53 8.65 28.59
C GLU A 236 6.60 9.79 28.14
N LYS A 237 6.60 10.12 26.83
CA LYS A 237 5.71 11.10 26.20
C LYS A 237 4.96 10.40 25.08
N PHE A 238 3.70 10.73 24.99
CA PHE A 238 2.86 10.26 23.89
C PHE A 238 2.85 11.28 22.76
N UNK A 239 2.96 10.82 21.88
CA UNK A 239 2.95 11.61 20.75
C UNK A 239 1.73 11.92 20.29
#